data_dbb96dbc04df01d0284bc6cb1b0e29df
#
_entry.id   dbb96dbc04df01d0284bc6cb1b0e29df
#
_cell.length_a   1.000
_cell.length_b   1.000
_cell.length_c   1.000
_cell.angle_alpha   90.00
_cell.angle_beta   90.00
_cell.angle_gamma   90.00
#
_symmetry.space_group_name_H-M   'P 1'
#
loop_
_entity.id
_entity.type
_entity.pdbx_description
1 polymer ?
#
loop_
_entity_poly.entity_id
_entity_poly.type
_entity_poly.pdbx_seq_one_letter_code
_entity_poly.pdbx_strand_id
1 'polypeptide(L)'
;LSQSEPFPEAGAIRLAIVRLFMYICKAYFTKIMDRQKIVTFGEIMLRLTPPDYLRFNQTNLFRASYGGSEANVAVSLANYGLQSEFVTRLPDNRVADACIDDLRRYGVRTDAILRGGKRLGIYYMEEAAAMRSSHVVYDRADSAFDTLQPGMIDWDGIFRGASWFHWSGISAAVSAGTAAVCAEAIAAAHAAGLTVSCDINYRKNLWKYGKEPQEVLPPLMEQCDAFFGTDDEYEKVLGMQLPQFAARDAAYRPDTAGYERASAEVAARFPRCRSIVFGLRSVLSANHHLISGTLYTGGRLHSTRVYDIDPVVDCVGVGDAFVGGLLYGMAAHPHDAQFALDFGTAACALKNTVPGDYNQFTAAEVEQLARGSVSGRIAR
;
A
#
# COMPACT_ATOMS: atom_id res chain seq x y z
N LEU A 1 -12.86 -66.67 -27.37
CA LEU A 1 -12.55 -66.30 -25.99
C LEU A 1 -12.14 -64.81 -25.98
N SER A 2 -13.07 -63.91 -25.74
CA SER A 2 -12.85 -62.48 -25.60
C SER A 2 -12.27 -62.22 -24.20
N GLN A 3 -11.08 -61.67 -24.12
CA GLN A 3 -10.52 -61.15 -22.89
C GLN A 3 -11.21 -59.80 -22.61
N SER A 4 -12.02 -59.74 -21.54
CA SER A 4 -12.55 -58.49 -20.99
C SER A 4 -11.41 -57.80 -20.25
N GLU A 5 -11.07 -56.58 -20.65
CA GLU A 5 -10.15 -55.70 -19.90
C GLU A 5 -10.72 -55.46 -18.50
N PRO A 6 -9.89 -55.50 -17.48
CA PRO A 6 -10.36 -55.24 -16.10
C PRO A 6 -10.72 -53.78 -15.91
N PHE A 7 -11.85 -53.47 -15.32
CA PHE A 7 -12.25 -52.12 -14.91
C PHE A 7 -11.23 -51.56 -13.94
N PRO A 8 -10.85 -50.27 -14.09
CA PRO A 8 -9.90 -49.63 -13.19
C PRO A 8 -10.42 -49.65 -11.76
N GLU A 9 -9.56 -49.96 -10.79
CA GLU A 9 -9.90 -49.98 -9.36
C GLU A 9 -10.47 -48.68 -8.88
N ALA A 10 -11.51 -48.72 -8.04
CA ALA A 10 -12.21 -47.53 -7.49
C ALA A 10 -11.28 -46.48 -6.85
N GLY A 11 -10.09 -46.90 -6.37
CA GLY A 11 -9.05 -46.05 -5.83
C GLY A 11 -8.34 -45.20 -6.89
N ALA A 12 -8.10 -45.75 -8.09
CA ALA A 12 -7.45 -45.01 -9.20
C ALA A 12 -8.41 -43.94 -9.76
N ILE A 13 -9.71 -44.22 -9.82
CA ILE A 13 -10.73 -43.27 -10.26
C ILE A 13 -10.86 -42.11 -9.25
N ARG A 14 -10.87 -42.40 -7.95
CA ARG A 14 -10.92 -41.37 -6.88
C ARG A 14 -9.68 -40.46 -6.95
N LEU A 15 -8.49 -41.01 -7.14
CA LEU A 15 -7.26 -40.22 -7.24
C LEU A 15 -7.24 -39.34 -8.49
N ALA A 16 -7.75 -39.83 -9.63
CA ALA A 16 -7.87 -39.08 -10.86
C ALA A 16 -8.86 -37.91 -10.72
N ILE A 17 -10.01 -38.12 -10.06
CA ILE A 17 -11.00 -37.08 -9.77
C ILE A 17 -10.41 -36.00 -8.86
N VAL A 18 -9.71 -36.36 -7.78
CA VAL A 18 -9.06 -35.40 -6.90
C VAL A 18 -7.99 -34.59 -7.62
N ARG A 19 -7.16 -35.23 -8.45
CA ARG A 19 -6.15 -34.53 -9.27
C ARG A 19 -6.79 -33.61 -10.28
N LEU A 20 -7.85 -34.01 -10.96
CA LEU A 20 -8.59 -33.18 -11.91
C LEU A 20 -9.24 -31.98 -11.20
N PHE A 21 -9.85 -32.22 -10.02
CA PHE A 21 -10.43 -31.15 -9.21
C PHE A 21 -9.37 -30.14 -8.74
N MET A 22 -8.23 -30.62 -8.25
CA MET A 22 -7.09 -29.76 -7.88
C MET A 22 -6.54 -28.97 -9.09
N TYR A 23 -6.46 -29.60 -10.26
CA TYR A 23 -6.03 -28.95 -11.50
C TYR A 23 -7.03 -27.86 -11.95
N ILE A 24 -8.32 -28.15 -11.92
CA ILE A 24 -9.40 -27.20 -12.24
C ILE A 24 -9.40 -26.05 -11.22
N CYS A 25 -9.30 -26.35 -9.92
CA CYS A 25 -9.20 -25.31 -8.89
C CYS A 25 -7.96 -24.45 -9.09
N LYS A 26 -6.80 -25.05 -9.36
CA LYS A 26 -5.56 -24.31 -9.64
C LYS A 26 -5.69 -23.44 -10.89
N ALA A 27 -6.22 -23.97 -11.99
CA ALA A 27 -6.45 -23.25 -13.23
C ALA A 27 -7.49 -22.14 -13.06
N TYR A 28 -8.56 -22.36 -12.30
CA TYR A 28 -9.57 -21.37 -11.96
C TYR A 28 -8.99 -20.26 -11.06
N PHE A 29 -8.21 -20.64 -10.04
CA PHE A 29 -7.49 -19.70 -9.18
C PHE A 29 -6.46 -18.87 -9.95
N THR A 30 -5.67 -19.51 -10.83
CA THR A 30 -4.71 -18.82 -11.72
C THR A 30 -5.46 -17.83 -12.63
N LYS A 31 -6.61 -18.22 -13.19
CA LYS A 31 -7.42 -17.37 -14.07
C LYS A 31 -8.12 -16.22 -13.33
N ILE A 32 -8.45 -16.39 -12.03
CA ILE A 32 -8.94 -15.31 -11.16
C ILE A 32 -7.78 -14.36 -10.81
N MET A 33 -6.62 -14.89 -10.49
CA MET A 33 -5.42 -14.11 -10.18
C MET A 33 -4.89 -13.35 -11.40
N ASP A 34 -4.97 -13.93 -12.61
CA ASP A 34 -4.65 -13.24 -13.88
C ASP A 34 -5.56 -12.04 -14.17
N ARG A 35 -6.74 -11.97 -13.55
CA ARG A 35 -7.68 -10.85 -13.69
C ARG A 35 -7.48 -9.74 -12.66
N GLN A 36 -6.59 -9.90 -11.69
CA GLN A 36 -6.36 -8.93 -10.62
C GLN A 36 -5.04 -8.18 -10.80
N LYS A 37 -4.95 -7.49 -11.93
CA LYS A 37 -3.91 -6.50 -12.12
C LYS A 37 -4.28 -5.23 -11.35
N ILE A 38 -3.41 -4.82 -10.43
CA ILE A 38 -3.53 -3.56 -9.69
C ILE A 38 -2.48 -2.59 -10.22
N VAL A 39 -2.93 -1.41 -10.61
CA VAL A 39 -2.08 -0.32 -11.08
C VAL A 39 -1.92 0.70 -9.98
N THR A 40 -0.68 1.10 -9.68
CA THR A 40 -0.38 2.17 -8.73
C THR A 40 0.36 3.31 -9.42
N PHE A 41 0.09 4.56 -9.01
CA PHE A 41 0.67 5.75 -9.63
C PHE A 41 1.25 6.69 -8.58
N GLY A 42 2.54 7.01 -8.67
CA GLY A 42 3.18 7.93 -7.78
C GLY A 42 4.67 8.14 -8.04
N GLU A 43 5.35 8.88 -7.16
CA GLU A 43 6.78 9.10 -7.24
C GLU A 43 7.55 8.04 -6.46
N ILE A 44 8.62 7.54 -7.07
CA ILE A 44 9.65 6.77 -6.38
C ILE A 44 10.94 7.60 -6.29
N MET A 45 11.59 7.56 -5.13
CA MET A 45 12.78 8.34 -4.84
C MET A 45 13.93 7.45 -4.36
N LEU A 46 15.15 7.94 -4.51
CA LEU A 46 16.33 7.38 -3.88
C LEU A 46 16.36 7.80 -2.40
N ARG A 47 16.36 6.84 -1.48
CA ARG A 47 16.59 7.05 -0.05
C ARG A 47 18.07 6.92 0.28
N LEU A 48 18.61 7.91 1.00
CA LEU A 48 19.97 7.91 1.51
C LEU A 48 19.93 8.03 3.04
N THR A 49 20.38 6.98 3.73
CA THR A 49 20.30 6.85 5.20
C THR A 49 21.70 6.60 5.76
N PRO A 50 22.20 7.42 6.72
CA PRO A 50 23.39 7.08 7.47
C PRO A 50 23.26 5.71 8.15
N PRO A 51 24.30 4.88 8.19
CA PRO A 51 24.22 3.58 8.86
C PRO A 51 24.15 3.74 10.39
N ASP A 52 23.69 2.69 11.07
CA ASP A 52 23.85 2.49 12.53
C ASP A 52 23.31 3.65 13.41
N TYR A 53 22.16 4.24 12.98
CA TYR A 53 21.52 5.38 13.66
C TYR A 53 22.41 6.64 13.76
N LEU A 54 23.49 6.74 12.96
CA LEU A 54 24.33 7.92 12.90
C LEU A 54 23.56 9.11 12.33
N ARG A 55 24.01 10.31 12.70
CA ARG A 55 23.51 11.56 12.15
C ARG A 55 24.29 11.95 10.90
N PHE A 56 23.74 12.85 10.08
CA PHE A 56 24.37 13.32 8.85
C PHE A 56 25.78 13.88 9.05
N ASN A 57 26.06 14.48 10.20
CA ASN A 57 27.38 15.05 10.52
C ASN A 57 28.36 14.05 11.16
N GLN A 58 27.96 12.80 11.36
CA GLN A 58 28.82 11.76 11.98
C GLN A 58 29.44 10.81 10.96
N THR A 59 28.99 10.86 9.70
CA THR A 59 29.45 9.95 8.66
C THR A 59 29.28 10.58 7.27
N ASN A 60 30.09 10.13 6.33
CA ASN A 60 29.96 10.38 4.88
C ASN A 60 29.55 9.11 4.11
N LEU A 61 29.16 8.05 4.84
CA LEU A 61 28.60 6.84 4.23
C LEU A 61 27.08 6.87 4.29
N PHE A 62 26.43 6.42 3.22
CA PHE A 62 24.98 6.26 3.15
C PHE A 62 24.62 4.87 2.63
N ARG A 63 23.65 4.26 3.26
CA ARG A 63 22.90 3.15 2.67
C ARG A 63 21.92 3.74 1.66
N ALA A 64 21.96 3.25 0.43
CA ALA A 64 21.04 3.62 -0.63
C ALA A 64 19.92 2.57 -0.76
N SER A 65 18.68 3.03 -0.84
CA SER A 65 17.49 2.22 -1.16
C SER A 65 16.51 3.07 -1.96
N TYR A 66 15.45 2.46 -2.45
CA TYR A 66 14.39 3.18 -3.15
C TYR A 66 13.09 3.07 -2.36
N GLY A 67 12.24 4.10 -2.47
CA GLY A 67 10.93 4.12 -1.84
C GLY A 67 10.04 5.24 -2.34
N GLY A 68 8.76 5.02 -2.19
CA GLY A 68 7.69 5.92 -2.57
C GLY A 68 6.38 5.25 -2.24
N SER A 69 5.37 5.97 -1.75
CA SER A 69 4.16 5.38 -1.19
C SER A 69 3.57 4.32 -2.12
N GLU A 70 3.26 4.69 -3.35
CA GLU A 70 2.59 3.81 -4.31
C GLU A 70 3.53 2.73 -4.88
N ALA A 71 4.86 3.00 -4.91
CA ALA A 71 5.87 1.99 -5.25
C ALA A 71 5.97 0.93 -4.15
N ASN A 72 5.92 1.34 -2.87
CA ASN A 72 5.92 0.44 -1.71
C ASN A 72 4.67 -0.45 -1.70
N VAL A 73 3.50 0.13 -2.05
CA VAL A 73 2.25 -0.62 -2.25
C VAL A 73 2.41 -1.62 -3.39
N ALA A 74 2.98 -1.21 -4.54
CA ALA A 74 3.21 -2.10 -5.68
C ALA A 74 4.09 -3.31 -5.31
N VAL A 75 5.18 -3.07 -4.56
CA VAL A 75 6.06 -4.14 -4.06
C VAL A 75 5.32 -5.07 -3.10
N SER A 76 4.51 -4.54 -2.19
CA SER A 76 3.69 -5.35 -1.28
C SER A 76 2.76 -6.29 -2.06
N LEU A 77 2.02 -5.76 -3.04
CA LEU A 77 1.10 -6.53 -3.87
C LEU A 77 1.81 -7.63 -4.67
N ALA A 78 2.99 -7.32 -5.23
CA ALA A 78 3.80 -8.30 -5.96
C ALA A 78 4.29 -9.43 -5.01
N ASN A 79 4.76 -9.10 -3.80
CA ASN A 79 5.17 -10.07 -2.77
C ASN A 79 4.00 -10.96 -2.32
N TYR A 80 2.76 -10.46 -2.40
CA TYR A 80 1.55 -11.25 -2.13
C TYR A 80 1.07 -12.07 -3.33
N GLY A 81 1.75 -11.97 -4.49
CA GLY A 81 1.49 -12.78 -5.69
C GLY A 81 0.43 -12.18 -6.63
N LEU A 82 0.03 -10.93 -6.46
CA LEU A 82 -0.82 -10.21 -7.41
C LEU A 82 0.00 -9.63 -8.58
N GLN A 83 -0.63 -9.41 -9.72
CA GLN A 83 -0.04 -8.61 -10.79
C GLN A 83 -0.06 -7.15 -10.38
N SER A 84 1.12 -6.59 -10.14
CA SER A 84 1.29 -5.18 -9.76
C SER A 84 2.04 -4.43 -10.86
N GLU A 85 1.50 -3.31 -11.30
CA GLU A 85 2.12 -2.42 -12.28
C GLU A 85 2.26 -1.01 -11.69
N PHE A 86 3.47 -0.49 -11.72
CA PHE A 86 3.78 0.84 -11.18
C PHE A 86 3.96 1.87 -12.29
N VAL A 87 3.23 2.96 -12.20
CA VAL A 87 3.25 4.09 -13.15
C VAL A 87 3.94 5.28 -12.51
N THR A 88 4.96 5.77 -13.18
CA THR A 88 5.72 6.96 -12.75
C THR A 88 6.48 7.55 -13.93
N ARG A 89 7.22 8.64 -13.70
CA ARG A 89 8.20 9.18 -14.64
C ARG A 89 9.58 9.25 -14.02
N LEU A 90 10.56 8.67 -14.69
CA LEU A 90 11.95 8.63 -14.25
C LEU A 90 12.90 9.22 -15.31
N PRO A 91 14.04 9.84 -14.92
CA PRO A 91 15.00 10.36 -15.88
C PRO A 91 15.63 9.23 -16.70
N ASP A 92 16.17 9.60 -17.86
CA ASP A 92 16.90 8.67 -18.73
C ASP A 92 18.36 8.62 -18.32
N ASN A 93 18.67 7.85 -17.27
CA ASN A 93 20.03 7.67 -16.77
C ASN A 93 20.16 6.37 -15.96
N ARG A 94 21.39 5.96 -15.70
CA ARG A 94 21.71 4.69 -15.02
C ARG A 94 21.23 4.60 -13.57
N VAL A 95 21.04 5.72 -12.87
CA VAL A 95 20.49 5.70 -11.50
C VAL A 95 19.02 5.31 -11.54
N ALA A 96 18.28 5.85 -12.51
CA ALA A 96 16.90 5.46 -12.73
C ALA A 96 16.77 4.01 -13.26
N ASP A 97 17.73 3.54 -14.06
CA ASP A 97 17.76 2.14 -14.49
C ASP A 97 17.91 1.20 -13.28
N ALA A 98 18.81 1.52 -12.35
CA ALA A 98 18.96 0.76 -11.11
C ALA A 98 17.70 0.78 -10.25
N CYS A 99 16.95 1.89 -10.22
CA CYS A 99 15.66 1.99 -9.56
C CYS A 99 14.60 1.05 -10.19
N ILE A 100 14.56 1.01 -11.53
CA ILE A 100 13.66 0.12 -12.28
C ILE A 100 14.02 -1.34 -12.02
N ASP A 101 15.30 -1.68 -12.04
CA ASP A 101 15.76 -3.05 -11.78
C ASP A 101 15.47 -3.48 -10.34
N ASP A 102 15.52 -2.54 -9.38
CA ASP A 102 15.12 -2.81 -8.00
C ASP A 102 13.64 -3.18 -7.90
N LEU A 103 12.73 -2.44 -8.55
CA LEU A 103 11.31 -2.78 -8.62
C LEU A 103 11.06 -4.13 -9.29
N ARG A 104 11.76 -4.42 -10.40
CA ARG A 104 11.67 -5.69 -11.13
C ARG A 104 12.10 -6.88 -10.30
N ARG A 105 13.10 -6.71 -9.44
CA ARG A 105 13.57 -7.75 -8.50
C ARG A 105 12.47 -8.23 -7.57
N TYR A 106 11.50 -7.35 -7.23
CA TYR A 106 10.32 -7.69 -6.45
C TYR A 106 9.13 -8.16 -7.30
N GLY A 107 9.27 -8.25 -8.63
CA GLY A 107 8.20 -8.70 -9.51
C GLY A 107 7.20 -7.62 -9.92
N VAL A 108 7.47 -6.35 -9.62
CA VAL A 108 6.64 -5.22 -10.07
C VAL A 108 6.83 -5.03 -11.58
N ARG A 109 5.74 -4.90 -12.31
CA ARG A 109 5.76 -4.54 -13.74
C ARG A 109 6.10 -3.06 -13.88
N THR A 110 7.04 -2.78 -14.77
CA THR A 110 7.64 -1.46 -14.95
C THR A 110 7.50 -0.93 -16.38
N ASP A 111 6.68 -1.60 -17.20
CA ASP A 111 6.50 -1.25 -18.62
C ASP A 111 5.81 0.11 -18.80
N ALA A 112 5.04 0.53 -17.80
CA ALA A 112 4.35 1.82 -17.76
C ALA A 112 5.19 2.98 -17.17
N ILE A 113 6.49 2.78 -16.91
CA ILE A 113 7.38 3.84 -16.43
C ILE A 113 7.82 4.71 -17.60
N LEU A 114 7.40 5.98 -17.58
CA LEU A 114 7.83 6.98 -18.57
C LEU A 114 9.27 7.37 -18.34
N ARG A 115 10.01 7.56 -19.44
CA ARG A 115 11.39 8.09 -19.39
C ARG A 115 11.42 9.57 -19.78
N GLY A 116 12.21 10.34 -19.06
CA GLY A 116 12.41 11.78 -19.32
C GLY A 116 12.47 12.58 -18.02
N GLY A 117 12.58 13.90 -18.16
CA GLY A 117 12.87 14.76 -17.01
C GLY A 117 14.37 14.79 -16.69
N LYS A 118 14.76 15.55 -15.65
CA LYS A 118 16.18 15.82 -15.38
C LYS A 118 16.77 14.89 -14.32
N ARG A 119 16.01 14.54 -13.28
CA ARG A 119 16.56 13.86 -12.09
C ARG A 119 15.55 12.95 -11.42
N LEU A 120 16.05 11.95 -10.72
CA LEU A 120 15.33 11.19 -9.71
C LEU A 120 15.19 12.04 -8.45
N GLY A 121 14.03 12.04 -7.80
CA GLY A 121 13.87 12.62 -6.47
C GLY A 121 14.74 11.87 -5.45
N ILE A 122 15.23 12.59 -4.45
CA ILE A 122 16.05 12.03 -3.36
C ILE A 122 15.42 12.43 -2.03
N TYR A 123 15.49 11.57 -1.05
CA TYR A 123 15.33 11.97 0.33
C TYR A 123 16.43 11.39 1.22
N TYR A 124 16.84 12.20 2.17
CA TYR A 124 17.82 11.86 3.19
C TYR A 124 17.08 11.58 4.47
N MET A 125 17.47 10.54 5.20
CA MET A 125 16.80 10.17 6.43
C MET A 125 17.78 9.80 7.53
N GLU A 126 17.75 10.52 8.65
CA GLU A 126 18.31 10.06 9.91
C GLU A 126 17.31 9.15 10.61
N GLU A 127 17.73 7.93 10.96
CA GLU A 127 16.87 6.98 11.66
C GLU A 127 16.61 7.42 13.11
N ALA A 128 15.40 7.20 13.58
CA ALA A 128 14.97 7.48 14.94
C ALA A 128 15.60 6.51 15.94
N ALA A 129 15.77 6.95 17.19
CA ALA A 129 16.24 6.08 18.28
C ALA A 129 15.72 6.59 19.63
N ALA A 130 15.08 5.74 20.42
CA ALA A 130 14.51 6.06 21.72
C ALA A 130 13.60 7.32 21.70
N MET A 131 14.00 8.44 22.32
CA MET A 131 13.30 9.71 22.28
C MET A 131 13.69 10.62 21.09
N ARG A 132 14.68 10.23 20.31
CA ARG A 132 15.11 11.00 19.14
C ARG A 132 14.25 10.64 17.93
N SER A 133 13.52 11.62 17.42
CA SER A 133 12.73 11.47 16.18
C SER A 133 13.61 11.26 14.95
N SER A 134 13.08 10.60 13.93
CA SER A 134 13.69 10.58 12.60
C SER A 134 13.67 11.98 11.99
N HIS A 135 14.69 12.27 11.18
CA HIS A 135 14.76 13.48 10.38
C HIS A 135 14.76 13.14 8.90
N VAL A 136 13.84 13.75 8.14
CA VAL A 136 13.75 13.57 6.69
C VAL A 136 13.98 14.91 5.99
N VAL A 137 14.91 14.92 5.03
CA VAL A 137 15.15 16.05 4.14
C VAL A 137 14.82 15.61 2.72
N TYR A 138 13.85 16.28 2.10
CA TYR A 138 13.45 16.01 0.73
C TYR A 138 14.20 16.89 -0.25
N ASP A 139 14.83 16.28 -1.25
CA ASP A 139 15.41 16.91 -2.43
C ASP A 139 14.69 16.35 -3.68
N ARG A 140 13.46 16.81 -3.92
CA ARG A 140 12.57 16.30 -4.96
C ARG A 140 12.02 17.36 -5.92
N ALA A 141 12.32 18.63 -5.73
CA ALA A 141 11.92 19.66 -6.68
C ALA A 141 12.53 19.38 -8.05
N ASP A 142 11.80 19.68 -9.10
CA ASP A 142 12.19 19.43 -10.50
C ASP A 142 12.55 17.95 -10.79
N SER A 143 12.05 17.01 -9.97
CA SER A 143 12.19 15.59 -10.29
C SER A 143 11.46 15.25 -11.60
N ALA A 144 11.79 14.13 -12.20
CA ALA A 144 11.12 13.69 -13.42
C ALA A 144 9.59 13.55 -13.19
N PHE A 145 9.18 13.05 -12.03
CA PHE A 145 7.77 12.93 -11.65
C PHE A 145 7.07 14.29 -11.53
N ASP A 146 7.71 15.28 -10.89
CA ASP A 146 7.20 16.66 -10.73
C ASP A 146 6.86 17.32 -12.09
N THR A 147 7.55 16.94 -13.16
CA THR A 147 7.34 17.47 -14.51
C THR A 147 6.21 16.80 -15.30
N LEU A 148 5.46 15.88 -14.70
CA LEU A 148 4.31 15.25 -15.36
C LEU A 148 3.21 16.26 -15.67
N GLN A 149 2.60 16.10 -16.85
CA GLN A 149 1.44 16.86 -17.31
C GLN A 149 0.38 15.93 -17.90
N PRO A 150 -0.88 16.31 -17.87
CA PRO A 150 -1.94 15.56 -18.54
C PRO A 150 -1.62 15.26 -20.02
N GLY A 151 -2.04 14.09 -20.50
CA GLY A 151 -1.77 13.61 -21.84
C GLY A 151 -0.41 12.95 -22.05
N MET A 152 0.47 12.90 -21.04
CA MET A 152 1.75 12.22 -21.13
C MET A 152 1.67 10.70 -20.94
N ILE A 153 0.61 10.20 -20.32
CA ILE A 153 0.45 8.79 -19.94
C ILE A 153 -0.68 8.16 -20.75
N ASP A 154 -0.42 7.02 -21.38
CA ASP A 154 -1.45 6.19 -22.05
C ASP A 154 -2.22 5.35 -21.03
N TRP A 155 -3.17 5.97 -20.34
CA TRP A 155 -3.98 5.28 -19.32
C TRP A 155 -4.82 4.15 -19.92
N ASP A 156 -5.34 4.29 -21.13
CA ASP A 156 -6.16 3.25 -21.79
C ASP A 156 -5.36 1.97 -22.02
N GLY A 157 -4.10 2.11 -22.45
CA GLY A 157 -3.17 0.99 -22.61
C GLY A 157 -2.81 0.34 -21.27
N ILE A 158 -2.52 1.16 -20.26
CA ILE A 158 -2.11 0.72 -18.92
C ILE A 158 -3.26 0.02 -18.19
N PHE A 159 -4.48 0.55 -18.23
CA PHE A 159 -5.61 -0.01 -17.51
C PHE A 159 -6.21 -1.26 -18.16
N ARG A 160 -5.77 -1.63 -19.36
CA ARG A 160 -6.25 -2.85 -20.01
C ARG A 160 -5.95 -4.08 -19.17
N GLY A 161 -7.02 -4.80 -18.80
CA GLY A 161 -6.95 -5.97 -17.92
C GLY A 161 -6.69 -5.68 -16.44
N ALA A 162 -6.63 -4.40 -16.04
CA ALA A 162 -6.59 -4.03 -14.63
C ALA A 162 -8.00 -4.13 -14.00
N SER A 163 -8.02 -4.33 -12.69
CA SER A 163 -9.25 -4.33 -11.87
C SER A 163 -9.25 -3.19 -10.85
N TRP A 164 -8.08 -2.62 -10.56
CA TRP A 164 -7.91 -1.64 -9.49
C TRP A 164 -6.86 -0.59 -9.86
N PHE A 165 -7.15 0.67 -9.52
CA PHE A 165 -6.21 1.78 -9.57
C PHE A 165 -6.03 2.38 -8.18
N HIS A 166 -4.78 2.53 -7.75
CA HIS A 166 -4.42 3.13 -6.46
C HIS A 166 -3.48 4.32 -6.63
N TRP A 167 -3.76 5.40 -5.91
CA TRP A 167 -2.95 6.61 -5.86
C TRP A 167 -2.96 7.18 -4.44
N SER A 168 -2.10 8.16 -4.15
CA SER A 168 -2.10 8.84 -2.86
C SER A 168 -2.11 10.36 -2.99
N GLY A 169 -2.49 11.03 -1.91
CA GLY A 169 -2.46 12.47 -1.81
C GLY A 169 -1.05 13.07 -1.96
N ILE A 170 0.02 12.28 -1.77
CA ILE A 170 1.39 12.71 -2.08
C ILE A 170 1.51 13.06 -3.55
N SER A 171 1.01 12.22 -4.44
CA SER A 171 1.10 12.45 -5.89
C SER A 171 0.43 13.74 -6.32
N ALA A 172 -0.74 14.07 -5.74
CA ALA A 172 -1.42 15.34 -6.00
C ALA A 172 -0.75 16.55 -5.31
N ALA A 173 0.05 16.34 -4.27
CA ALA A 173 0.71 17.39 -3.50
C ALA A 173 2.02 17.89 -4.12
N VAL A 174 2.60 17.16 -5.08
CA VAL A 174 3.92 17.50 -5.66
C VAL A 174 3.83 18.75 -6.53
N SER A 175 2.89 18.82 -7.47
CA SER A 175 2.68 19.97 -8.34
C SER A 175 1.24 20.03 -8.89
N ALA A 176 0.87 21.18 -9.45
CA ALA A 176 -0.41 21.33 -10.14
C ALA A 176 -0.54 20.36 -11.33
N GLY A 177 0.59 20.09 -12.02
CA GLY A 177 0.63 19.11 -13.12
C GLY A 177 0.30 17.71 -12.64
N THR A 178 0.97 17.23 -11.58
CA THR A 178 0.71 15.89 -11.03
C THR A 178 -0.70 15.75 -10.42
N ALA A 179 -1.24 16.81 -9.82
CA ALA A 179 -2.65 16.82 -9.37
C ALA A 179 -3.62 16.65 -10.55
N ALA A 180 -3.37 17.34 -11.67
CA ALA A 180 -4.17 17.20 -12.89
C ALA A 180 -4.02 15.80 -13.51
N VAL A 181 -2.82 15.20 -13.46
CA VAL A 181 -2.59 13.80 -13.91
C VAL A 181 -3.34 12.82 -13.00
N CYS A 182 -3.43 13.05 -11.68
CA CYS A 182 -4.28 12.23 -10.80
C CYS A 182 -5.75 12.26 -11.25
N ALA A 183 -6.28 13.45 -11.55
CA ALA A 183 -7.66 13.60 -12.03
C ALA A 183 -7.88 12.87 -13.37
N GLU A 184 -6.93 13.00 -14.32
CA GLU A 184 -6.95 12.28 -15.60
C GLU A 184 -6.95 10.75 -15.38
N ALA A 185 -6.04 10.24 -14.55
CA ALA A 185 -5.94 8.82 -14.23
C ALA A 185 -7.22 8.26 -13.61
N ILE A 186 -7.82 8.99 -12.66
CA ILE A 186 -9.08 8.61 -12.02
C ILE A 186 -10.20 8.53 -13.05
N ALA A 187 -10.33 9.52 -13.94
CA ALA A 187 -11.33 9.54 -14.99
C ALA A 187 -11.16 8.35 -15.97
N ALA A 188 -9.93 8.07 -16.38
CA ALA A 188 -9.61 6.93 -17.25
C ALA A 188 -9.88 5.58 -16.55
N ALA A 189 -9.54 5.46 -15.24
CA ALA A 189 -9.83 4.27 -14.45
C ALA A 189 -11.35 3.99 -14.37
N HIS A 190 -12.17 5.03 -14.21
CA HIS A 190 -13.63 4.89 -14.26
C HIS A 190 -14.14 4.47 -15.62
N ALA A 191 -13.64 5.08 -16.69
CA ALA A 191 -14.00 4.70 -18.06
C ALA A 191 -13.67 3.23 -18.36
N ALA A 192 -12.59 2.73 -17.76
CA ALA A 192 -12.18 1.33 -17.84
C ALA A 192 -12.91 0.39 -16.85
N GLY A 193 -13.75 0.93 -15.95
CA GLY A 193 -14.52 0.16 -14.96
C GLY A 193 -13.70 -0.36 -13.77
N LEU A 194 -12.60 0.29 -13.44
CA LEU A 194 -11.74 -0.07 -12.32
C LEU A 194 -12.32 0.41 -10.99
N THR A 195 -12.00 -0.29 -9.91
CA THR A 195 -12.12 0.24 -8.56
C THR A 195 -10.98 1.24 -8.31
N VAL A 196 -11.31 2.41 -7.76
CA VAL A 196 -10.34 3.47 -7.48
C VAL A 196 -10.17 3.66 -5.99
N SER A 197 -8.92 3.67 -5.51
CA SER A 197 -8.62 3.94 -4.11
C SER A 197 -7.59 5.04 -3.92
N CYS A 198 -7.72 5.75 -2.81
CA CYS A 198 -6.83 6.84 -2.40
C CYS A 198 -6.30 6.61 -0.98
N ASP A 199 -4.99 6.67 -0.81
CA ASP A 199 -4.39 6.94 0.50
C ASP A 199 -4.30 8.47 0.68
N ILE A 200 -4.94 9.03 1.69
CA ILE A 200 -4.97 10.48 1.95
C ILE A 200 -3.55 11.01 2.11
N ASN A 201 -2.71 10.30 2.82
CA ASN A 201 -1.25 10.45 2.92
C ASN A 201 -0.79 11.91 2.97
N TYR A 202 -1.43 12.72 3.81
CA TYR A 202 -1.15 14.15 3.94
C TYR A 202 0.28 14.41 4.39
N ARG A 203 0.98 15.29 3.67
CA ARG A 203 2.35 15.73 3.98
C ARG A 203 2.43 17.25 3.99
N LYS A 204 2.46 17.85 5.17
CA LYS A 204 2.47 19.31 5.39
C LYS A 204 3.49 20.07 4.54
N ASN A 205 4.64 19.49 4.26
CA ASN A 205 5.76 20.17 3.59
C ASN A 205 5.72 20.08 2.05
N LEU A 206 4.72 19.44 1.43
CA LEU A 206 4.60 19.32 -0.02
C LEU A 206 3.88 20.52 -0.65
N TRP A 207 2.69 20.75 -0.45
CA TRP A 207 1.75 21.76 -1.00
C TRP A 207 2.38 23.14 -1.30
N LYS A 208 3.36 23.21 -2.24
CA LYS A 208 4.15 24.44 -2.50
C LYS A 208 3.77 25.18 -3.79
N TYR A 209 2.74 24.71 -4.49
CA TYR A 209 2.27 25.28 -5.75
C TYR A 209 1.04 26.20 -5.63
N GLY A 210 0.81 26.75 -4.42
CA GLY A 210 -0.22 27.76 -4.18
C GLY A 210 -1.64 27.20 -4.00
N LYS A 211 -1.77 25.91 -3.64
CA LYS A 211 -3.00 25.23 -3.31
C LYS A 211 -2.90 24.57 -1.95
N GLU A 212 -4.00 24.57 -1.22
CA GLU A 212 -4.12 23.85 0.04
C GLU A 212 -4.69 22.44 -0.19
N PRO A 213 -4.34 21.45 0.66
CA PRO A 213 -4.82 20.07 0.50
C PRO A 213 -6.35 19.96 0.51
N GLN A 214 -7.02 20.82 1.27
CA GLN A 214 -8.50 20.87 1.37
C GLN A 214 -9.17 21.36 0.07
N GLU A 215 -8.43 22.07 -0.80
CA GLU A 215 -8.93 22.49 -2.12
C GLU A 215 -8.77 21.40 -3.18
N VAL A 216 -7.78 20.53 -3.05
CA VAL A 216 -7.37 19.58 -4.10
C VAL A 216 -7.81 18.16 -3.81
N LEU A 217 -7.61 17.67 -2.59
CA LEU A 217 -7.86 16.26 -2.28
C LEU A 217 -9.36 15.91 -2.26
N PRO A 218 -10.27 16.67 -1.61
CA PRO A 218 -11.68 16.27 -1.57
C PRO A 218 -12.32 16.11 -2.94
N PRO A 219 -12.12 16.99 -3.95
CA PRO A 219 -12.67 16.77 -5.30
C PRO A 219 -12.14 15.50 -5.98
N LEU A 220 -10.89 15.11 -5.75
CA LEU A 220 -10.32 13.86 -6.27
C LEU A 220 -10.86 12.65 -5.49
N MET A 221 -11.02 12.79 -4.18
CA MET A 221 -11.59 11.75 -3.30
C MET A 221 -13.05 11.44 -3.64
N GLU A 222 -13.85 12.44 -4.03
CA GLU A 222 -15.26 12.23 -4.47
C GLU A 222 -15.38 11.16 -5.57
N GLN A 223 -14.31 10.93 -6.31
CA GLN A 223 -14.25 9.96 -7.39
C GLN A 223 -13.69 8.58 -6.96
N CYS A 224 -13.39 8.36 -5.68
CA CYS A 224 -12.79 7.12 -5.21
C CYS A 224 -13.80 6.19 -4.52
N ASP A 225 -13.57 4.89 -4.65
CA ASP A 225 -14.39 3.82 -4.05
C ASP A 225 -13.89 3.40 -2.67
N ALA A 226 -12.61 3.70 -2.34
CA ALA A 226 -12.01 3.40 -1.04
C ALA A 226 -11.02 4.47 -0.60
N PHE A 227 -11.06 4.81 0.70
CA PHE A 227 -10.12 5.74 1.34
C PHE A 227 -9.31 5.03 2.41
N PHE A 228 -8.02 5.32 2.42
CA PHE A 228 -7.08 4.94 3.46
C PHE A 228 -6.48 6.21 4.08
N GLY A 229 -6.27 6.21 5.38
CA GLY A 229 -5.63 7.33 6.06
C GLY A 229 -5.53 7.10 7.56
N THR A 230 -4.78 7.95 8.23
CA THR A 230 -4.71 8.04 9.69
C THR A 230 -5.70 9.06 10.23
N ASP A 231 -5.97 9.04 11.54
CA ASP A 231 -6.83 10.01 12.20
C ASP A 231 -6.41 11.45 11.86
N ASP A 232 -5.13 11.77 12.00
CA ASP A 232 -4.53 13.06 11.69
C ASP A 232 -4.81 13.53 10.24
N GLU A 233 -4.81 12.61 9.28
CA GLU A 233 -5.00 12.91 7.86
C GLU A 233 -6.45 13.26 7.56
N TYR A 234 -7.39 12.48 8.09
CA TYR A 234 -8.81 12.78 7.99
C TYR A 234 -9.15 14.12 8.68
N GLU A 235 -8.60 14.37 9.88
CA GLU A 235 -8.80 15.65 10.58
C GLU A 235 -8.30 16.83 9.75
N LYS A 236 -7.08 16.76 9.22
CA LYS A 236 -6.44 17.86 8.49
C LYS A 236 -7.03 18.11 7.12
N VAL A 237 -7.40 17.06 6.40
CA VAL A 237 -7.89 17.19 5.02
C VAL A 237 -9.40 17.42 4.97
N LEU A 238 -10.17 16.76 5.85
CA LEU A 238 -11.62 16.83 5.83
C LEU A 238 -12.22 17.69 6.95
N GLY A 239 -11.42 18.14 7.91
CA GLY A 239 -11.86 18.94 9.05
C GLY A 239 -12.69 18.16 10.07
N MET A 240 -12.52 16.85 10.13
CA MET A 240 -13.30 15.97 11.00
C MET A 240 -12.75 15.97 12.43
N GLN A 241 -13.61 15.58 13.39
CA GLN A 241 -13.18 15.25 14.75
C GLN A 241 -13.25 13.74 14.94
N LEU A 242 -12.13 13.13 15.31
CA LEU A 242 -11.98 11.69 15.43
C LEU A 242 -11.69 11.25 16.86
N PRO A 243 -12.03 10.01 17.24
CA PRO A 243 -11.59 9.42 18.50
C PRO A 243 -10.07 9.38 18.56
N GLN A 244 -9.50 9.60 19.74
CA GLN A 244 -8.05 9.44 19.91
C GLN A 244 -7.68 7.97 20.13
N PHE A 245 -6.77 7.46 19.32
CA PHE A 245 -6.15 6.18 19.56
C PHE A 245 -4.94 6.34 20.50
N ALA A 246 -5.14 6.08 21.80
CA ALA A 246 -4.15 6.29 22.86
C ALA A 246 -3.72 4.97 23.51
N ALA A 247 -3.47 3.93 22.71
CA ALA A 247 -3.02 2.63 23.20
C ALA A 247 -1.66 2.73 23.91
N ARG A 248 -1.51 2.00 25.02
CA ARG A 248 -0.27 1.86 25.78
C ARG A 248 0.19 0.40 25.90
N ASP A 249 -0.70 -0.52 25.56
CA ASP A 249 -0.45 -1.96 25.52
C ASP A 249 -1.44 -2.66 24.57
N ALA A 250 -1.24 -3.94 24.34
CA ALA A 250 -2.07 -4.76 23.45
C ALA A 250 -3.50 -5.03 24.00
N ALA A 251 -3.77 -4.71 25.25
CA ALA A 251 -5.11 -4.89 25.83
C ALA A 251 -6.06 -3.72 25.50
N TYR A 252 -5.53 -2.62 25.02
CA TYR A 252 -6.32 -1.45 24.59
C TYR A 252 -7.37 -1.84 23.54
N ARG A 253 -8.52 -1.19 23.62
CA ARG A 253 -9.61 -1.36 22.63
C ARG A 253 -9.94 0.00 22.04
N PRO A 254 -9.90 0.16 20.70
CA PRO A 254 -10.31 1.39 20.02
C PRO A 254 -11.78 1.74 20.33
N ASP A 255 -12.10 3.02 20.32
CA ASP A 255 -13.50 3.49 20.38
C ASP A 255 -14.22 3.18 19.05
N THR A 256 -14.67 1.93 18.90
CA THR A 256 -15.36 1.48 17.69
C THR A 256 -16.62 2.28 17.39
N ALA A 257 -17.37 2.72 18.41
CA ALA A 257 -18.58 3.52 18.20
C ALA A 257 -18.25 4.92 17.66
N GLY A 258 -17.15 5.52 18.12
CA GLY A 258 -16.65 6.79 17.60
C GLY A 258 -16.19 6.67 16.14
N TYR A 259 -15.40 5.65 15.81
CA TYR A 259 -14.96 5.39 14.43
C TYR A 259 -16.11 5.04 13.49
N GLU A 260 -17.14 4.33 13.97
CA GLU A 260 -18.34 4.05 13.17
C GLU A 260 -19.10 5.33 12.81
N ARG A 261 -19.30 6.25 13.78
CA ARG A 261 -19.90 7.56 13.52
C ARG A 261 -19.08 8.39 12.54
N ALA A 262 -17.77 8.46 12.73
CA ALA A 262 -16.87 9.17 11.82
C ALA A 262 -16.90 8.58 10.40
N SER A 263 -16.90 7.26 10.28
CA SER A 263 -17.02 6.59 8.98
C SER A 263 -18.35 6.89 8.29
N ALA A 264 -19.45 6.91 9.05
CA ALA A 264 -20.77 7.26 8.51
C ALA A 264 -20.82 8.72 8.01
N GLU A 265 -20.13 9.65 8.67
CA GLU A 265 -19.98 11.03 8.23
C GLU A 265 -19.20 11.11 6.90
N VAL A 266 -18.06 10.38 6.80
CA VAL A 266 -17.29 10.29 5.53
C VAL A 266 -18.15 9.69 4.42
N ALA A 267 -18.87 8.60 4.68
CA ALA A 267 -19.73 7.95 3.70
C ALA A 267 -20.87 8.87 3.21
N ALA A 268 -21.44 9.69 4.11
CA ALA A 268 -22.46 10.67 3.74
C ALA A 268 -21.89 11.80 2.86
N ARG A 269 -20.65 12.24 3.14
CA ARG A 269 -19.96 13.27 2.37
C ARG A 269 -19.46 12.76 1.01
N PHE A 270 -19.07 11.48 0.94
CA PHE A 270 -18.50 10.82 -0.26
C PHE A 270 -19.33 9.58 -0.61
N PRO A 271 -20.50 9.71 -1.23
CA PRO A 271 -21.43 8.60 -1.43
C PRO A 271 -20.91 7.50 -2.38
N ARG A 272 -19.88 7.77 -3.17
CA ARG A 272 -19.20 6.78 -3.98
C ARG A 272 -18.29 5.87 -3.14
N CYS A 273 -17.72 6.38 -2.05
CA CYS A 273 -16.80 5.64 -1.21
C CYS A 273 -17.52 4.51 -0.45
N ARG A 274 -17.11 3.28 -0.71
CA ARG A 274 -17.68 2.06 -0.12
C ARG A 274 -16.84 1.49 1.00
N SER A 275 -15.57 1.89 1.08
CA SER A 275 -14.62 1.39 2.08
C SER A 275 -13.84 2.56 2.67
N ILE A 276 -13.97 2.76 3.99
CA ILE A 276 -13.30 3.83 4.73
C ILE A 276 -12.41 3.17 5.78
N VAL A 277 -11.12 3.45 5.73
CA VAL A 277 -10.11 2.81 6.58
C VAL A 277 -9.38 3.84 7.41
N PHE A 278 -9.30 3.60 8.72
CA PHE A 278 -8.43 4.35 9.62
C PHE A 278 -7.27 3.44 10.08
N GLY A 279 -6.04 3.83 9.75
CA GLY A 279 -4.83 3.26 10.32
C GLY A 279 -4.53 3.91 11.66
N LEU A 280 -4.55 3.13 12.72
CA LEU A 280 -4.46 3.59 14.11
C LEU A 280 -3.05 3.34 14.66
N ARG A 281 -2.39 4.38 15.18
CA ARG A 281 -1.04 4.25 15.73
C ARG A 281 -0.82 5.11 16.96
N SER A 282 -0.32 4.49 18.05
CA SER A 282 0.29 5.17 19.19
C SER A 282 1.81 4.98 19.15
N VAL A 283 2.56 6.06 19.34
CA VAL A 283 4.02 6.07 19.40
C VAL A 283 4.45 6.33 20.83
N LEU A 284 4.96 5.32 21.52
CA LEU A 284 5.47 5.45 22.89
C LEU A 284 6.93 5.90 22.91
N SER A 285 7.70 5.46 21.94
CA SER A 285 9.05 5.92 21.61
C SER A 285 9.31 5.65 20.13
N ALA A 286 10.46 6.09 19.62
CA ALA A 286 10.86 5.79 18.24
C ALA A 286 10.94 4.29 17.94
N ASN A 287 11.19 3.47 18.95
CA ASN A 287 11.35 2.02 18.82
C ASN A 287 10.17 1.23 19.39
N HIS A 288 9.11 1.89 19.87
CA HIS A 288 7.95 1.22 20.46
C HIS A 288 6.65 1.82 19.93
N HIS A 289 5.96 1.07 19.10
CA HIS A 289 4.70 1.48 18.48
C HIS A 289 3.58 0.48 18.79
N LEU A 290 2.38 1.01 18.97
CA LEU A 290 1.17 0.19 18.99
C LEU A 290 0.32 0.54 17.78
N ILE A 291 -0.12 -0.47 17.04
CA ILE A 291 -0.90 -0.30 15.83
C ILE A 291 -2.17 -1.12 15.85
N SER A 292 -3.19 -0.61 15.21
CA SER A 292 -4.47 -1.25 14.96
C SER A 292 -5.08 -0.68 13.68
N GLY A 293 -6.28 -1.07 13.34
CA GLY A 293 -7.00 -0.51 12.20
C GLY A 293 -8.51 -0.70 12.32
N THR A 294 -9.24 0.14 11.60
CA THR A 294 -10.67 -0.04 11.40
C THR A 294 -11.00 0.06 9.91
N LEU A 295 -12.02 -0.68 9.49
CA LEU A 295 -12.57 -0.66 8.14
C LEU A 295 -14.10 -0.59 8.23
N TYR A 296 -14.66 0.47 7.70
CA TYR A 296 -16.10 0.60 7.51
C TYR A 296 -16.46 0.26 6.07
N THR A 297 -17.32 -0.73 5.90
CA THR A 297 -17.82 -1.15 4.59
C THR A 297 -19.17 -1.86 4.74
N GLY A 298 -20.07 -1.71 3.76
CA GLY A 298 -21.39 -2.31 3.81
C GLY A 298 -22.25 -1.84 5.00
N GLY A 299 -22.03 -0.64 5.51
CA GLY A 299 -22.76 -0.09 6.67
C GLY A 299 -22.29 -0.63 8.03
N ARG A 300 -21.14 -1.32 8.09
CA ARG A 300 -20.60 -1.96 9.30
C ARG A 300 -19.13 -1.61 9.50
N LEU A 301 -18.76 -1.35 10.76
CA LEU A 301 -17.37 -1.21 11.16
C LEU A 301 -16.75 -2.56 11.56
N HIS A 302 -15.57 -2.82 11.04
CA HIS A 302 -14.65 -3.86 11.45
C HIS A 302 -13.47 -3.22 12.19
N SER A 303 -12.89 -3.95 13.15
CA SER A 303 -11.71 -3.51 13.89
C SER A 303 -10.76 -4.67 14.13
N THR A 304 -9.44 -4.38 14.27
CA THR A 304 -8.45 -5.39 14.59
C THR A 304 -8.01 -5.32 16.05
N ARG A 305 -7.28 -6.34 16.48
CA ARG A 305 -6.52 -6.27 17.72
C ARG A 305 -5.40 -5.23 17.62
N VAL A 306 -4.90 -4.80 18.77
CA VAL A 306 -3.69 -3.98 18.85
C VAL A 306 -2.46 -4.88 18.77
N TYR A 307 -1.55 -4.54 17.86
CA TYR A 307 -0.19 -5.09 17.80
C TYR A 307 0.75 -4.18 18.59
N ASP A 308 1.48 -4.76 19.51
CA ASP A 308 2.51 -4.11 20.33
C ASP A 308 3.88 -4.47 19.73
N ILE A 309 4.58 -3.47 19.22
CA ILE A 309 5.81 -3.65 18.44
C ILE A 309 6.96 -2.97 19.12
N ASP A 310 7.81 -3.78 19.74
CA ASP A 310 9.03 -3.39 20.40
C ASP A 310 10.11 -4.49 20.24
N PRO A 311 11.23 -4.22 19.56
CA PRO A 311 11.59 -2.94 18.94
C PRO A 311 11.04 -2.74 17.51
N VAL A 312 10.72 -1.50 17.17
CA VAL A 312 10.56 -1.05 15.77
C VAL A 312 11.95 -0.90 15.16
N VAL A 313 12.17 -1.56 14.03
CA VAL A 313 13.43 -1.48 13.25
C VAL A 313 13.41 -0.30 12.27
N ASP A 314 12.35 -0.16 11.49
CA ASP A 314 12.15 0.96 10.57
C ASP A 314 10.66 1.21 10.36
N CYS A 315 10.21 2.44 10.59
CA CYS A 315 8.81 2.83 10.46
C CYS A 315 8.44 3.45 9.09
N VAL A 316 9.38 3.53 8.15
CA VAL A 316 9.08 3.99 6.79
C VAL A 316 8.41 2.88 6.00
N GLY A 317 7.40 3.20 5.21
CA GLY A 317 6.66 2.24 4.40
C GLY A 317 5.66 1.35 5.17
N VAL A 318 5.50 1.54 6.49
CA VAL A 318 4.55 0.74 7.29
C VAL A 318 3.09 1.04 6.93
N GLY A 319 2.76 2.31 6.63
CA GLY A 319 1.46 2.71 6.10
C GLY A 319 1.21 2.09 4.74
N ASP A 320 2.21 2.10 3.87
CA ASP A 320 2.12 1.52 2.53
C ASP A 320 1.96 -0.02 2.59
N ALA A 321 2.60 -0.68 3.56
CA ALA A 321 2.40 -2.12 3.81
C ALA A 321 0.98 -2.41 4.32
N PHE A 322 0.41 -1.53 5.16
CA PHE A 322 -0.99 -1.60 5.58
C PHE A 322 -1.93 -1.51 4.38
N VAL A 323 -1.76 -0.47 3.55
CA VAL A 323 -2.57 -0.26 2.35
C VAL A 323 -2.40 -1.41 1.36
N GLY A 324 -1.17 -1.85 1.08
CA GLY A 324 -0.90 -2.99 0.19
C GLY A 324 -1.55 -4.28 0.68
N GLY A 325 -1.54 -4.53 1.99
CA GLY A 325 -2.22 -5.68 2.60
C GLY A 325 -3.74 -5.59 2.51
N LEU A 326 -4.31 -4.40 2.74
CA LEU A 326 -5.76 -4.16 2.56
C LEU A 326 -6.19 -4.36 1.11
N LEU A 327 -5.47 -3.80 0.14
CA LEU A 327 -5.75 -3.98 -1.29
C LEU A 327 -5.68 -5.45 -1.69
N TYR A 328 -4.67 -6.19 -1.19
CA TYR A 328 -4.60 -7.64 -1.39
C TYR A 328 -5.83 -8.34 -0.82
N GLY A 329 -6.18 -8.07 0.43
CA GLY A 329 -7.34 -8.70 1.07
C GLY A 329 -8.65 -8.39 0.36
N MET A 330 -8.88 -7.13 -0.01
CA MET A 330 -10.09 -6.70 -0.74
C MET A 330 -10.16 -7.29 -2.15
N ALA A 331 -9.01 -7.45 -2.83
CA ALA A 331 -8.96 -8.00 -4.18
C ALA A 331 -9.08 -9.53 -4.17
N ALA A 332 -8.34 -10.22 -3.31
CA ALA A 332 -8.30 -11.69 -3.26
C ALA A 332 -9.49 -12.29 -2.48
N HIS A 333 -10.05 -11.55 -1.52
CA HIS A 333 -11.14 -11.97 -0.65
C HIS A 333 -12.27 -10.91 -0.57
N PRO A 334 -12.94 -10.57 -1.69
CA PRO A 334 -13.83 -9.40 -1.79
C PRO A 334 -15.07 -9.46 -0.87
N HIS A 335 -15.35 -10.62 -0.28
CA HIS A 335 -16.49 -10.83 0.63
C HIS A 335 -16.07 -10.98 2.10
N ASP A 336 -14.78 -10.82 2.41
CA ASP A 336 -14.25 -10.94 3.78
C ASP A 336 -13.50 -9.67 4.18
N ALA A 337 -14.26 -8.66 4.58
CA ALA A 337 -13.74 -7.38 5.02
C ALA A 337 -12.86 -7.49 6.28
N GLN A 338 -13.20 -8.43 7.19
CA GLN A 338 -12.41 -8.66 8.40
C GLN A 338 -11.04 -9.25 8.04
N PHE A 339 -10.99 -10.23 7.12
CA PHE A 339 -9.73 -10.76 6.62
C PHE A 339 -8.86 -9.65 6.00
N ALA A 340 -9.43 -8.81 5.14
CA ALA A 340 -8.69 -7.72 4.51
C ALA A 340 -8.05 -6.78 5.54
N LEU A 341 -8.80 -6.42 6.58
CA LEU A 341 -8.34 -5.55 7.65
C LEU A 341 -7.27 -6.22 8.53
N ASP A 342 -7.49 -7.47 8.94
CA ASP A 342 -6.54 -8.24 9.76
C ASP A 342 -5.23 -8.47 9.01
N PHE A 343 -5.30 -8.79 7.71
CA PHE A 343 -4.14 -8.95 6.85
C PHE A 343 -3.36 -7.65 6.69
N GLY A 344 -4.02 -6.53 6.39
CA GLY A 344 -3.37 -5.22 6.27
C GLY A 344 -2.67 -4.79 7.56
N THR A 345 -3.34 -4.97 8.71
CA THR A 345 -2.75 -4.62 10.02
C THR A 345 -1.57 -5.52 10.37
N ALA A 346 -1.63 -6.81 10.06
CA ALA A 346 -0.51 -7.73 10.25
C ALA A 346 0.67 -7.39 9.32
N ALA A 347 0.42 -7.02 8.07
CA ALA A 347 1.44 -6.55 7.14
C ALA A 347 2.16 -5.30 7.65
N CYS A 348 1.40 -4.32 8.17
CA CYS A 348 1.94 -3.14 8.83
C CYS A 348 2.83 -3.52 10.03
N ALA A 349 2.38 -4.46 10.88
CA ALA A 349 3.14 -4.91 12.04
C ALA A 349 4.47 -5.55 11.62
N LEU A 350 4.45 -6.46 10.65
CA LEU A 350 5.66 -7.12 10.14
C LEU A 350 6.63 -6.12 9.51
N LYS A 351 6.13 -5.14 8.73
CA LYS A 351 6.99 -4.15 8.09
C LYS A 351 7.81 -3.34 9.11
N ASN A 352 7.29 -3.08 10.29
CA ASN A 352 8.05 -2.42 11.37
C ASN A 352 9.31 -3.20 11.81
N THR A 353 9.43 -4.47 11.47
CA THR A 353 10.51 -5.37 11.93
C THR A 353 11.67 -5.51 10.94
N VAL A 354 11.63 -4.83 9.80
CA VAL A 354 12.65 -4.90 8.74
C VAL A 354 13.07 -3.50 8.28
N PRO A 355 14.34 -3.30 7.91
CA PRO A 355 14.81 -2.01 7.40
C PRO A 355 14.35 -1.75 5.97
N GLY A 356 14.37 -0.48 5.55
CA GLY A 356 14.01 -0.03 4.20
C GLY A 356 12.52 0.23 4.05
N ASP A 357 12.11 0.70 2.88
CA ASP A 357 10.74 1.16 2.63
C ASP A 357 9.79 0.00 2.28
N TYR A 358 10.32 -1.03 1.61
CA TYR A 358 9.50 -2.11 1.07
C TYR A 358 9.12 -3.15 2.10
N ASN A 359 7.90 -3.64 1.99
CA ASN A 359 7.50 -4.89 2.63
C ASN A 359 8.33 -6.06 2.08
N GLN A 360 8.82 -6.93 2.97
CA GLN A 360 9.66 -8.07 2.64
C GLN A 360 8.94 -9.43 2.85
N PHE A 361 7.67 -9.40 3.25
CA PHE A 361 6.94 -10.58 3.68
C PHE A 361 5.99 -11.09 2.59
N THR A 362 5.87 -12.40 2.50
CA THR A 362 4.92 -13.11 1.64
C THR A 362 3.51 -13.09 2.23
N ALA A 363 2.50 -13.36 1.42
CA ALA A 363 1.12 -13.48 1.89
C ALA A 363 0.97 -14.53 3.02
N ALA A 364 1.67 -15.67 2.92
CA ALA A 364 1.60 -16.73 3.91
C ALA A 364 2.14 -16.30 5.28
N GLU A 365 3.23 -15.53 5.33
CA GLU A 365 3.80 -15.00 6.57
C GLU A 365 2.86 -13.98 7.22
N VAL A 366 2.26 -13.10 6.41
CA VAL A 366 1.29 -12.11 6.89
C VAL A 366 0.03 -12.80 7.43
N GLU A 367 -0.52 -13.79 6.71
CA GLU A 367 -1.67 -14.57 7.18
C GLU A 367 -1.37 -15.30 8.49
N GLN A 368 -0.18 -15.86 8.64
CA GLN A 368 0.21 -16.55 9.87
C GLN A 368 0.14 -15.60 11.07
N LEU A 369 0.64 -14.37 10.93
CA LEU A 369 0.55 -13.35 11.98
C LEU A 369 -0.90 -12.91 12.20
N ALA A 370 -1.67 -12.66 11.14
CA ALA A 370 -3.06 -12.25 11.20
C ALA A 370 -3.92 -13.26 12.00
N ARG A 371 -3.67 -14.56 11.81
CA ARG A 371 -4.33 -15.66 12.55
C ARG A 371 -3.86 -15.83 14.00
N GLY A 372 -2.88 -15.05 14.46
CA GLY A 372 -2.46 -15.01 15.86
C GLY A 372 -1.16 -15.73 16.22
N SER A 373 -0.41 -16.20 15.24
CA SER A 373 0.91 -16.79 15.49
C SER A 373 1.94 -15.71 15.77
N VAL A 374 2.19 -15.43 17.05
CA VAL A 374 3.14 -14.37 17.51
C VAL A 374 4.38 -14.97 18.21
N SER A 375 4.70 -16.24 17.95
CA SER A 375 5.65 -16.94 18.82
C SER A 375 7.11 -16.54 18.67
N GLY A 376 7.51 -15.85 17.60
CA GLY A 376 8.92 -15.53 17.30
C GLY A 376 9.85 -16.76 17.27
N ARG A 377 9.30 -17.98 17.25
CA ARG A 377 10.06 -19.22 17.21
C ARG A 377 10.59 -19.47 15.81
N ILE A 378 11.74 -20.17 15.74
CA ILE A 378 12.33 -20.57 14.46
C ILE A 378 11.29 -21.38 13.65
N ALA A 379 10.89 -20.85 12.48
CA ALA A 379 10.12 -21.60 11.50
C ALA A 379 11.05 -22.65 10.86
N ARG A 380 10.64 -23.93 10.87
CA ARG A 380 11.39 -25.05 10.26
C ARG A 380 10.53 -25.72 9.19
#